data_0055d9e1122599459842828a6e42ad2b
#
_entry.id   0055d9e1122599459842828a6e42ad2b
#
_cell.length_a   1.000
_cell.length_b   1.000
_cell.length_c   1.000
_cell.angle_alpha   90.00
_cell.angle_beta   90.00
_cell.angle_gamma   90.00
#
_symmetry.space_group_name_H-M   'P 1'
#
loop_
_entity.id
_entity.type
_entity.pdbx_description
1 polymer ?
#
loop_
_entity_poly.entity_id
_entity_poly.type
_entity_poly.pdbx_seq_one_letter_code
_entity_poly.pdbx_strand_id
1 'polypeptide(L)'
;MTTAAAVSDNHERRQDPRYLSEDNFQVKILFSSDDPRALGKTFSCSMIDVSKGGIKILSTLALSEKSVLDLSISIKDSTKEFLVTGNVKWCKPTLGSAFSVGIQLKNRAGTPTDLDDWKTLIKNLK
;
A
#
# COMPACT_ATOMS: atom_id res chain seq x y z
N MET A 1 4.92 18.57 -21.19
CA MET A 1 4.81 18.25 -21.35
C MET A 1 4.89 17.77 -21.36
N THR A 2 4.69 17.96 -20.96
CA THR A 2 4.55 17.55 -20.94
C THR A 2 4.49 17.00 -20.84
N THR A 3 4.23 17.19 -20.58
CA THR A 3 3.98 16.67 -20.65
C THR A 3 3.91 16.14 -20.64
N ALA A 4 3.65 16.38 -20.47
CA ALA A 4 3.40 15.96 -20.63
C ALA A 4 3.22 15.49 -20.54
N ALA A 5 2.90 15.66 -20.36
CA ALA A 5 2.61 15.37 -20.50
C ALA A 5 2.28 14.99 -20.38
N ALA A 6 1.92 15.17 -20.23
CA ALA A 6 1.56 15.01 -20.35
C ALA A 6 1.11 14.71 -20.18
N VAL A 7 0.61 14.89 -20.04
CA VAL A 7 0.12 14.81 -20.05
C VAL A 7 -0.39 14.61 -19.80
N SER A 8 -0.76 14.86 -19.60
CA SER A 8 -1.26 14.91 -19.50
C SER A 8 -1.75 14.84 -19.25
N ASP A 9 -2.22 15.17 -19.19
CA ASP A 9 -2.75 15.31 -19.09
C ASP A 9 -3.27 15.39 -18.80
N ASN A 10 -3.70 15.68 -18.65
CA ASN A 10 -4.29 15.84 -18.48
C ASN A 10 -4.59 16.05 -18.17
N HIS A 11 -4.85 16.59 -17.91
CA HIS A 11 -5.22 16.91 -17.70
C HIS A 11 -5.51 17.38 -17.28
N GLU A 12 -5.73 17.73 -17.43
CA GLU A 12 -6.07 18.33 -16.97
C GLU A 12 -6.56 18.55 -16.52
N ARG A 13 -6.66 18.77 -16.11
CA ARG A 13 -7.21 18.87 -15.45
C ARG A 13 -7.25 19.05 -14.68
N ARG A 14 -7.36 19.54 -14.29
CA ARG A 14 -7.36 19.31 -13.47
C ARG A 14 -7.51 19.63 -12.33
N GLN A 15 -8.12 20.28 -12.08
CA GLN A 15 -8.19 20.26 -10.84
C GLN A 15 -7.96 19.06 -10.09
N ASP A 16 -7.32 18.51 -10.28
CA ASP A 16 -6.83 17.27 -9.76
C ASP A 16 -6.03 17.52 -8.52
N PRO A 17 -6.47 17.16 -7.33
CA PRO A 17 -5.59 17.23 -6.18
C PRO A 17 -4.52 16.20 -6.36
N ARG A 18 -3.39 16.63 -6.83
CA ARG A 18 -2.32 15.75 -7.20
C ARG A 18 -1.82 14.89 -6.06
N TYR A 19 -1.87 15.42 -4.82
CA TYR A 19 -1.41 14.65 -3.68
C TYR A 19 -2.22 13.37 -3.46
N LEU A 20 -3.45 13.29 -3.94
CA LEU A 20 -4.26 12.09 -3.83
C LEU A 20 -3.85 10.99 -4.81
N SER A 21 -3.16 11.35 -5.89
CA SER A 21 -2.72 10.38 -6.88
C SER A 21 -1.22 10.08 -6.77
N GLU A 22 -0.51 10.71 -5.83
CA GLU A 22 0.90 10.43 -5.61
C GLU A 22 1.09 9.22 -4.73
N ASP A 23 2.21 8.54 -4.91
CA ASP A 23 2.59 7.40 -4.07
C ASP A 23 3.20 7.92 -2.77
N ASN A 24 2.35 8.19 -1.80
CA ASN A 24 2.74 8.79 -0.53
C ASN A 24 3.26 7.78 0.47
N PHE A 25 3.05 6.49 0.23
CA PHE A 25 3.42 5.43 1.16
C PHE A 25 4.33 4.42 0.49
N GLN A 26 5.25 3.88 1.28
CA GLN A 26 6.10 2.76 0.89
C GLN A 26 5.75 1.58 1.78
N VAL A 27 5.43 0.45 1.17
CA VAL A 27 5.02 -0.75 1.90
C VAL A 27 6.10 -1.82 1.68
N LYS A 28 6.79 -2.18 2.75
CA LYS A 28 7.84 -3.20 2.69
C LYS A 28 7.32 -4.48 3.34
N ILE A 29 7.52 -5.60 2.69
CA ILE A 29 7.12 -6.90 3.22
C ILE A 29 8.24 -7.46 4.08
N LEU A 30 7.97 -7.59 5.38
CA LEU A 30 8.94 -8.10 6.35
C LEU A 30 8.80 -9.60 6.55
N PHE A 31 7.60 -10.14 6.35
CA PHE A 31 7.31 -11.56 6.50
C PHE A 31 6.13 -11.93 5.61
N SER A 32 6.18 -13.12 5.05
CA SER A 32 5.06 -13.69 4.29
C SER A 32 4.95 -15.17 4.63
N SER A 33 3.76 -15.61 5.00
CA SER A 33 3.54 -17.01 5.37
C SER A 33 3.71 -17.96 4.17
N ASP A 34 3.40 -17.49 2.97
CA ASP A 34 3.33 -18.36 1.80
C ASP A 34 4.27 -17.98 0.65
N ASP A 35 4.79 -16.74 0.65
CA ASP A 35 5.52 -16.23 -0.50
C ASP A 35 6.90 -15.71 -0.09
N PRO A 36 7.89 -16.63 0.08
CA PRO A 36 9.22 -16.18 0.55
C PRO A 36 9.91 -15.21 -0.39
N ARG A 37 9.57 -15.23 -1.69
CA ARG A 37 10.15 -14.28 -2.64
C ARG A 37 9.71 -12.83 -2.38
N ALA A 38 8.65 -12.63 -1.61
CA ALA A 38 8.16 -11.31 -1.30
C ALA A 38 8.96 -10.61 -0.21
N LEU A 39 9.76 -11.35 0.56
CA LEU A 39 10.50 -10.78 1.68
C LEU A 39 11.44 -9.69 1.22
N GLY A 40 11.38 -8.55 1.89
CA GLY A 40 12.22 -7.39 1.60
C GLY A 40 11.76 -6.56 0.41
N LYS A 41 10.73 -6.97 -0.30
CA LYS A 41 10.21 -6.20 -1.43
C LYS A 41 9.45 -4.99 -0.91
N THR A 42 9.58 -3.88 -1.64
CA THR A 42 8.92 -2.63 -1.31
C THR A 42 8.03 -2.20 -2.47
N PHE A 43 6.82 -1.80 -2.14
CA PHE A 43 5.85 -1.33 -3.13
C PHE A 43 5.34 0.04 -2.74
N SER A 44 5.08 0.88 -3.74
CA SER A 44 4.50 2.19 -3.50
C SER A 44 2.98 2.09 -3.42
N CYS A 45 2.39 2.98 -2.62
CA CYS A 45 0.95 2.99 -2.42
C CYS A 45 0.50 4.44 -2.30
N SER A 46 -0.56 4.80 -3.01
CA SER A 46 -1.09 6.16 -2.95
C SER A 46 -2.11 6.30 -1.81
N MET A 47 -2.39 7.55 -1.45
CA MET A 47 -3.35 7.83 -0.38
C MET A 47 -4.74 7.30 -0.68
N ILE A 48 -5.15 7.25 -1.95
CA ILE A 48 -6.48 6.73 -2.29
C ILE A 48 -6.59 5.23 -2.12
N ASP A 49 -5.46 4.55 -2.02
CA ASP A 49 -5.42 3.09 -1.89
C ASP A 49 -5.26 2.63 -0.46
N VAL A 50 -5.33 3.54 0.52
CA VAL A 50 -5.25 3.19 1.93
C VAL A 50 -6.53 3.54 2.65
N SER A 51 -6.83 2.76 3.68
CA SER A 51 -7.95 3.00 4.58
C SER A 51 -7.55 2.58 5.98
N LYS A 52 -8.43 2.80 6.95
CA LYS A 52 -8.16 2.36 8.32
C LYS A 52 -7.98 0.85 8.41
N GLY A 53 -8.74 0.11 7.61
CA GLY A 53 -8.75 -1.35 7.70
C GLY A 53 -7.96 -2.07 6.62
N GLY A 54 -7.34 -1.36 5.67
CA GLY A 54 -6.66 -2.05 4.61
C GLY A 54 -5.88 -1.17 3.66
N ILE A 55 -5.12 -1.82 2.80
CA ILE A 55 -4.35 -1.15 1.75
C ILE A 55 -4.46 -1.95 0.46
N LYS A 56 -4.26 -1.26 -0.65
CA LYS A 56 -4.15 -1.90 -1.96
C LYS A 56 -2.81 -1.52 -2.55
N ILE A 57 -2.06 -2.51 -3.01
CA ILE A 57 -0.76 -2.28 -3.63
C ILE A 57 -0.72 -2.88 -5.03
N LEU A 58 0.19 -2.37 -5.85
CA LEU A 58 0.55 -3.00 -7.12
C LEU A 58 1.83 -3.77 -6.89
N SER A 59 1.78 -5.08 -7.08
CA SER A 59 2.89 -5.97 -6.81
C SER A 59 3.42 -6.55 -8.11
N THR A 60 4.73 -6.72 -8.21
CA THR A 60 5.34 -7.44 -9.32
C THR A 60 5.23 -8.95 -9.15
N LEU A 61 4.82 -9.40 -7.96
CA LEU A 61 4.66 -10.82 -7.64
C LEU A 61 3.20 -11.11 -7.33
N ALA A 62 2.74 -12.28 -7.78
CA ALA A 62 1.45 -12.79 -7.33
C ALA A 62 1.59 -13.22 -5.87
N LEU A 63 0.74 -12.70 -5.00
CA LEU A 63 0.73 -13.06 -3.59
C LEU A 63 -0.46 -13.96 -3.32
N SER A 64 -0.25 -14.97 -2.47
CA SER A 64 -1.29 -15.97 -2.20
C SER A 64 -2.41 -15.39 -1.36
N GLU A 65 -3.65 -15.60 -1.79
CA GLU A 65 -4.81 -15.18 -1.00
C GLU A 65 -4.78 -15.90 0.35
N LYS A 66 -5.24 -15.20 1.38
CA LYS A 66 -5.26 -15.68 2.77
C LYS A 66 -3.89 -15.76 3.42
N SER A 67 -2.81 -15.45 2.69
CA SER A 67 -1.49 -15.44 3.33
C SER A 67 -1.41 -14.29 4.33
N VAL A 68 -0.55 -14.47 5.34
CA VAL A 68 -0.32 -13.48 6.39
C VAL A 68 0.97 -12.75 6.06
N LEU A 69 0.91 -11.43 6.14
CA LEU A 69 2.07 -10.57 5.87
C LEU A 69 2.33 -9.70 7.09
N ASP A 70 3.61 -9.53 7.43
CA ASP A 70 4.03 -8.46 8.32
C ASP A 70 4.61 -7.37 7.44
N LEU A 71 4.17 -6.14 7.65
CA LEU A 71 4.47 -5.02 6.79
C LEU A 71 5.06 -3.86 7.57
N SER A 72 5.98 -3.14 6.93
CA SER A 72 6.43 -1.84 7.39
C SER A 72 5.90 -0.81 6.41
N ILE A 73 5.07 0.11 6.86
CA ILE A 73 4.52 1.17 6.02
C ILE A 73 5.17 2.48 6.43
N SER A 74 5.89 3.09 5.50
CA SER A 74 6.53 4.39 5.73
C SER A 74 5.81 5.46 4.94
N ILE A 75 5.85 6.68 5.45
CA ILE A 75 5.26 7.84 4.78
C ILE A 75 6.38 8.62 4.12
N LYS A 76 6.18 8.99 2.86
CA LYS A 76 7.12 9.79 2.10
C LYS A 76 7.42 11.10 2.86
N ASP A 77 8.68 11.47 2.90
CA ASP A 77 9.16 12.69 3.55
C ASP A 77 8.92 12.74 5.05
N SER A 78 8.79 11.58 5.67
CA SER A 78 8.60 11.45 7.11
C SER A 78 9.51 10.33 7.62
N THR A 79 9.86 10.41 8.90
CA THR A 79 10.57 9.31 9.56
C THR A 79 9.61 8.29 10.17
N LYS A 80 8.32 8.54 10.05
CA LYS A 80 7.32 7.63 10.61
C LYS A 80 7.26 6.31 9.87
N GLU A 81 7.18 5.23 10.63
CA GLU A 81 7.07 3.87 10.11
C GLU A 81 6.06 3.12 10.96
N PHE A 82 5.18 2.38 10.31
CA PHE A 82 4.14 1.62 10.99
C PHE A 82 4.36 0.13 10.73
N LEU A 83 4.52 -0.64 11.79
CA LEU A 83 4.62 -2.09 11.71
C LEU A 83 3.24 -2.67 11.91
N VAL A 84 2.71 -3.32 10.88
CA VAL A 84 1.34 -3.85 10.91
C VAL A 84 1.33 -5.25 10.32
N THR A 85 0.28 -6.00 10.65
CA THR A 85 0.05 -7.34 10.11
C THR A 85 -1.21 -7.31 9.25
N GLY A 86 -1.22 -8.06 8.17
CA GLY A 86 -2.39 -8.14 7.30
C GLY A 86 -2.54 -9.49 6.66
N ASN A 87 -3.73 -9.71 6.10
CA ASN A 87 -4.02 -10.87 5.26
C ASN A 87 -4.27 -10.42 3.84
N VAL A 88 -3.74 -11.18 2.89
CA VAL A 88 -4.08 -10.96 1.49
C VAL A 88 -5.51 -11.40 1.27
N LYS A 89 -6.39 -10.46 0.93
CA LYS A 89 -7.80 -10.74 0.69
C LYS A 89 -8.05 -11.12 -0.75
N TRP A 90 -7.31 -10.50 -1.67
CA TRP A 90 -7.43 -10.82 -3.09
C TRP A 90 -6.14 -10.40 -3.79
N CYS A 91 -5.88 -11.08 -4.90
CA CYS A 91 -4.74 -10.78 -5.75
C CYS A 91 -5.21 -10.99 -7.19
N LYS A 92 -5.22 -9.93 -7.99
CA LYS A 92 -5.77 -9.96 -9.34
C LYS A 92 -4.76 -9.44 -10.34
N PRO A 93 -4.61 -10.11 -11.49
CA PRO A 93 -3.73 -9.58 -12.54
C PRO A 93 -4.30 -8.26 -13.06
N THR A 94 -3.41 -7.37 -13.46
CA THR A 94 -3.77 -6.12 -14.11
C THR A 94 -3.33 -6.17 -15.57
N LEU A 95 -3.63 -5.12 -16.30
CA LEU A 95 -3.05 -4.96 -17.61
C LEU A 95 -1.53 -4.77 -17.42
N GLY A 96 -0.74 -5.56 -18.11
CA GLY A 96 0.69 -5.58 -17.93
C GLY A 96 1.11 -6.73 -17.02
N SER A 97 2.26 -6.57 -16.36
CA SER A 97 2.87 -7.65 -15.59
C SER A 97 2.68 -7.52 -14.08
N ALA A 98 1.85 -6.58 -13.65
CA ALA A 98 1.63 -6.33 -12.22
C ALA A 98 0.35 -6.98 -11.73
N PHE A 99 0.25 -7.12 -10.41
CA PHE A 99 -0.93 -7.65 -9.72
C PHE A 99 -1.46 -6.59 -8.77
N SER A 100 -2.77 -6.43 -8.74
CA SER A 100 -3.44 -5.60 -7.75
C SER A 100 -3.74 -6.48 -6.54
N VAL A 101 -3.24 -6.10 -5.37
CA VAL A 101 -3.33 -6.91 -4.16
C VAL A 101 -4.02 -6.12 -3.07
N GLY A 102 -5.13 -6.66 -2.57
CA GLY A 102 -5.86 -6.08 -1.44
C GLY A 102 -5.46 -6.76 -0.16
N ILE A 103 -5.05 -5.97 0.84
CA ILE A 103 -4.55 -6.48 2.11
C ILE A 103 -5.43 -5.90 3.22
N GLN A 104 -6.03 -6.77 4.03
CA GLN A 104 -6.77 -6.36 5.20
C GLN A 104 -5.84 -6.33 6.39
N LEU A 105 -5.73 -5.18 7.06
CA LEU A 105 -4.90 -5.03 8.24
C LEU A 105 -5.63 -5.57 9.46
N LYS A 106 -4.89 -6.18 10.37
CA LYS A 106 -5.46 -6.79 11.56
C LYS A 106 -4.49 -6.73 12.72
N ASN A 107 -5.00 -6.90 13.93
CA ASN A 107 -4.15 -7.09 15.09
C ASN A 107 -3.59 -8.51 15.09
N ARG A 108 -2.39 -8.64 15.61
CA ARG A 108 -1.74 -9.94 15.77
C ARG A 108 -1.72 -10.30 17.24
N ALA A 109 -2.31 -11.45 17.58
CA ALA A 109 -2.40 -11.89 18.97
C ALA A 109 -0.99 -12.03 19.57
N GLY A 110 -0.82 -11.46 20.75
CA GLY A 110 0.43 -11.58 21.50
C GLY A 110 1.59 -10.76 20.96
N THR A 111 1.37 -9.97 19.91
CA THR A 111 2.43 -9.15 19.31
C THR A 111 1.95 -7.72 19.16
N PRO A 112 2.59 -6.75 19.82
CA PRO A 112 2.21 -5.35 19.62
C PRO A 112 2.44 -4.93 18.17
N THR A 113 1.50 -4.17 17.62
CA THR A 113 1.63 -3.59 16.30
C THR A 113 1.25 -2.12 16.37
N ASP A 114 1.51 -1.41 15.27
CA ASP A 114 1.17 0.01 15.16
C ASP A 114 -0.18 0.23 14.50
N LEU A 115 -1.05 -0.79 14.50
CA LEU A 115 -2.33 -0.71 13.80
C LEU A 115 -3.21 0.43 14.32
N ASP A 116 -3.27 0.63 15.64
CA ASP A 116 -4.09 1.71 16.19
C ASP A 116 -3.56 3.07 15.78
N ASP A 117 -2.23 3.24 15.77
CA ASP A 117 -1.61 4.48 15.32
C ASP A 117 -1.87 4.71 13.83
N TRP A 118 -1.83 3.64 13.04
CA TRP A 118 -2.16 3.69 11.62
C TRP A 118 -3.59 4.15 11.42
N LYS A 119 -4.54 3.56 12.15
CA LYS A 119 -5.95 3.94 12.03
C LYS A 119 -6.17 5.39 12.39
N THR A 120 -5.49 5.87 13.42
CA THR A 120 -5.59 7.27 13.84
C THR A 120 -5.05 8.20 12.76
N LEU A 121 -3.90 7.85 12.17
CA LEU A 121 -3.33 8.64 11.10
C LEU A 121 -4.30 8.74 9.91
N ILE A 122 -4.81 7.62 9.46
CA ILE A 122 -5.69 7.58 8.29
C ILE A 122 -6.99 8.34 8.54
N LYS A 123 -7.54 8.20 9.74
CA LYS A 123 -8.74 8.96 10.12
C LYS A 123 -8.52 10.46 10.00
N ASN A 124 -7.34 10.94 10.39
CA ASN A 124 -7.02 12.36 10.35
C ASN A 124 -6.68 12.87 8.94
N LEU A 125 -6.26 11.98 8.04
CA LEU A 125 -5.93 12.35 6.67
C LEU A 125 -7.15 12.33 5.76
N LYS A 126 -8.16 11.60 6.11
CA LYS A 126 -9.37 11.43 5.33
C LYS A 126 -10.58 11.86 6.12
#